data_38fbfe2a30b9d4f95f9e5f1da687967c
#
_entry.id   38fbfe2a30b9d4f95f9e5f1da687967c
#
_cell.length_a   1.000
_cell.length_b   1.000
_cell.length_c   1.000
_cell.angle_alpha   90.00
_cell.angle_beta   90.00
_cell.angle_gamma   90.00
#
_symmetry.space_group_name_H-M   'P 1'
#
loop_
_entity.id
_entity.type
_entity.pdbx_description
1 polymer ?
#
loop_
_entity_poly.entity_id
_entity_poly.type
_entity_poly.pdbx_seq_one_letter_code
_entity_poly.pdbx_strand_id
1 'polypeptide(L)'
;PHLFSSAASDVYKRQEIPLKKLNLIQARNNTIILEDLKLVIINCYFPNGNPIDTEKFINKIEWMKTLYKEIKSLKDDYEILLTGDFNVIPDDEDAYDIKKYKNDALAQPQSRKEFNKLINLDLIDVFKTIPKKQSYTFFDYKTYKFGKDEGIRIDFFLLSPFIKSKMLKLKVLKEYRDLERPSDHCPIMIDLNI
;
A
#
# COMPACT_ATOMS: atom_id res chain seq x y z
N PRO A 1 -16.74 -17.89 -27.40
CA PRO A 1 -15.32 -17.61 -27.06
C PRO A 1 -14.96 -16.19 -27.42
N HIS A 2 -14.58 -15.43 -26.41
CA HIS A 2 -13.68 -14.29 -26.47
C HIS A 2 -14.06 -13.00 -27.20
N LEU A 3 -15.04 -12.28 -26.67
CA LEU A 3 -15.30 -10.89 -27.05
C LEU A 3 -15.37 -10.01 -25.76
N PHE A 4 -14.31 -9.99 -24.96
CA PHE A 4 -14.25 -9.16 -23.73
C PHE A 4 -13.03 -8.26 -23.61
N SER A 5 -12.33 -7.93 -24.69
CA SER A 5 -11.11 -7.13 -24.48
C SER A 5 -11.08 -5.77 -25.17
N SER A 6 -11.93 -5.47 -26.14
CA SER A 6 -11.78 -4.21 -26.88
C SER A 6 -12.73 -3.09 -26.47
N ALA A 7 -13.92 -3.40 -25.97
CA ALA A 7 -14.90 -2.36 -25.66
C ALA A 7 -14.68 -1.66 -24.30
N ALA A 8 -14.02 -2.30 -23.35
CA ALA A 8 -13.72 -1.69 -22.04
C ALA A 8 -12.48 -0.80 -22.06
N SER A 9 -11.58 -0.98 -23.03
CA SER A 9 -10.35 -0.17 -23.14
C SER A 9 -10.58 1.20 -23.79
N ASP A 10 -11.67 1.36 -24.53
CA ASP A 10 -11.99 2.63 -25.21
C ASP A 10 -12.74 3.63 -24.33
N VAL A 11 -13.28 3.20 -23.18
CA VAL A 11 -14.06 4.06 -22.28
C VAL A 11 -13.16 4.89 -21.35
N TYR A 12 -11.96 4.41 -21.02
CA TYR A 12 -11.02 5.15 -20.17
C TYR A 12 -9.68 5.33 -20.88
N LYS A 13 -9.31 6.58 -21.18
CA LYS A 13 -7.94 6.89 -21.63
C LYS A 13 -6.98 6.61 -20.48
N ARG A 14 -6.35 5.44 -20.55
CA ARG A 14 -5.32 5.02 -19.61
C ARG A 14 -4.00 5.62 -20.04
N GLN A 15 -3.40 6.50 -19.23
CA GLN A 15 -2.02 6.95 -19.43
C GLN A 15 -1.15 6.38 -18.31
N GLU A 16 -0.10 5.66 -18.69
CA GLU A 16 0.97 5.33 -17.76
C GLU A 16 1.87 6.56 -17.62
N ILE A 17 1.79 7.22 -16.47
CA ILE A 17 2.74 8.28 -16.13
C ILE A 17 3.67 7.73 -15.07
N PRO A 18 4.94 7.47 -15.40
CA PRO A 18 5.90 7.13 -14.37
C PRO A 18 6.02 8.31 -13.40
N LEU A 19 5.99 8.05 -12.11
CA LEU A 19 6.47 8.99 -11.10
C LEU A 19 7.97 9.16 -11.33
N LYS A 20 8.32 10.12 -12.20
CA LYS A 20 9.66 10.18 -12.84
C LYS A 20 10.80 10.24 -11.85
N LYS A 21 10.64 11.02 -10.77
CA LYS A 21 11.68 11.17 -9.76
C LYS A 21 11.84 9.92 -8.91
N LEU A 22 10.73 9.23 -8.62
CA LEU A 22 10.74 8.01 -7.84
C LEU A 22 11.39 6.85 -8.61
N ASN A 23 11.09 6.74 -9.91
CA ASN A 23 11.67 5.72 -10.80
C ASN A 23 13.16 5.92 -11.08
N LEU A 24 13.69 7.14 -10.93
CA LEU A 24 15.14 7.39 -10.99
C LEU A 24 15.89 6.75 -9.82
N ILE A 25 15.19 6.51 -8.69
CA ILE A 25 15.80 5.87 -7.51
C ILE A 25 15.69 4.35 -7.63
N GLN A 26 14.48 3.82 -7.83
CA GLN A 26 14.19 2.39 -8.02
C GLN A 26 12.82 2.21 -8.69
N ALA A 27 12.71 1.25 -9.62
CA ALA A 27 11.43 0.88 -10.25
C ALA A 27 10.55 0.09 -9.27
N ARG A 28 9.88 0.79 -8.34
CA ARG A 28 9.05 0.21 -7.26
C ARG A 28 7.61 0.71 -7.26
N ASN A 29 7.17 1.26 -8.37
CA ASN A 29 5.79 1.72 -8.49
C ASN A 29 5.25 1.50 -9.90
N ASN A 30 3.93 1.28 -9.97
CA ASN A 30 3.14 1.37 -11.18
C ASN A 30 2.07 2.43 -10.95
N THR A 31 1.97 3.38 -11.88
CA THR A 31 1.02 4.50 -11.77
C THR A 31 0.14 4.54 -13.01
N ILE A 32 -1.16 4.62 -12.79
CA ILE A 32 -2.18 4.74 -13.84
C ILE A 32 -2.99 6.01 -13.57
N ILE A 33 -3.23 6.81 -14.61
CA ILE A 33 -4.15 7.94 -14.56
C ILE A 33 -5.40 7.60 -15.36
N LEU A 34 -6.55 7.80 -14.72
CA LEU A 34 -7.87 7.74 -15.33
C LEU A 34 -8.37 9.17 -15.46
N GLU A 35 -8.09 9.79 -16.62
CA GLU A 35 -8.32 11.23 -16.84
C GLU A 35 -9.80 11.62 -16.71
N ASP A 36 -10.71 10.78 -17.20
CA ASP A 36 -12.15 11.03 -17.13
C ASP A 36 -12.69 11.07 -15.70
N LEU A 37 -12.00 10.36 -14.78
CA LEU A 37 -12.33 10.32 -13.36
C LEU A 37 -11.46 11.25 -12.52
N LYS A 38 -10.49 11.92 -13.12
CA LYS A 38 -9.44 12.65 -12.39
C LYS A 38 -8.83 11.81 -11.26
N LEU A 39 -8.59 10.53 -11.52
CA LEU A 39 -8.09 9.56 -10.53
C LEU A 39 -6.71 9.05 -10.90
N VAL A 40 -5.77 9.13 -9.97
CA VAL A 40 -4.46 8.48 -10.05
C VAL A 40 -4.42 7.28 -9.13
N ILE A 41 -4.13 6.12 -9.70
CA ILE A 41 -3.90 4.85 -8.97
C ILE A 41 -2.41 4.60 -8.93
N ILE A 42 -1.84 4.53 -7.73
CA ILE A 42 -0.41 4.33 -7.49
C ILE A 42 -0.24 3.03 -6.70
N ASN A 43 0.34 2.00 -7.32
CA ASN A 43 0.71 0.78 -6.63
C ASN A 43 2.22 0.78 -6.36
N CYS A 44 2.61 0.68 -5.08
CA CYS A 44 3.99 0.79 -4.64
C CYS A 44 4.47 -0.42 -3.84
N TYR A 45 5.76 -0.73 -4.02
CA TYR A 45 6.51 -1.63 -3.16
C TYR A 45 7.61 -0.82 -2.44
N PHE A 46 7.35 -0.40 -1.21
CA PHE A 46 8.31 0.40 -0.43
C PHE A 46 9.57 -0.42 -0.12
N PRO A 47 10.76 0.19 -0.13
CA PRO A 47 11.97 -0.50 0.30
C PRO A 47 11.81 -1.05 1.72
N ASN A 48 12.25 -2.28 1.96
CA ASN A 48 12.20 -2.89 3.30
C ASN A 48 13.01 -2.09 4.32
N GLY A 49 14.24 -1.72 3.99
CA GLY A 49 15.07 -0.84 4.81
C GLY A 49 15.92 -1.54 5.88
N ASN A 50 15.85 -2.86 6.02
CA ASN A 50 16.67 -3.59 6.98
C ASN A 50 18.07 -3.93 6.41
N PRO A 51 19.12 -3.97 7.25
CA PRO A 51 19.18 -3.55 8.65
C PRO A 51 19.09 -2.02 8.82
N ILE A 52 18.60 -1.56 10.00
CA ILE A 52 18.33 -0.12 10.24
C ILE A 52 19.59 0.77 10.25
N ASP A 53 20.74 0.21 10.60
CA ASP A 53 22.02 0.96 10.71
C ASP A 53 22.80 0.94 9.38
N THR A 54 22.09 0.91 8.24
CA THR A 54 22.72 0.81 6.91
C THR A 54 22.11 1.82 5.94
N GLU A 55 22.80 1.99 4.79
CA GLU A 55 22.28 2.77 3.66
C GLU A 55 20.90 2.32 3.18
N LYS A 56 20.53 1.05 3.41
CA LYS A 56 19.20 0.53 3.03
C LYS A 56 18.08 1.27 3.75
N PHE A 57 18.29 1.58 5.05
CA PHE A 57 17.30 2.35 5.81
C PHE A 57 17.25 3.81 5.38
N ILE A 58 18.40 4.42 5.14
CA ILE A 58 18.49 5.79 4.61
C ILE A 58 17.74 5.87 3.26
N ASN A 59 18.02 4.93 2.36
CA ASN A 59 17.39 4.85 1.04
C ASN A 59 15.86 4.67 1.15
N LYS A 60 15.36 3.86 2.10
CA LYS A 60 13.93 3.73 2.38
C LYS A 60 13.32 5.08 2.73
N ILE A 61 13.90 5.79 3.66
CA ILE A 61 13.38 7.08 4.12
C ILE A 61 13.39 8.13 3.00
N GLU A 62 14.47 8.19 2.21
CA GLU A 62 14.54 9.11 1.05
C GLU A 62 13.54 8.76 -0.05
N TRP A 63 13.33 7.46 -0.29
CA TRP A 63 12.30 6.99 -1.22
C TRP A 63 10.89 7.42 -0.76
N MET A 64 10.55 7.25 0.52
CA MET A 64 9.28 7.68 1.10
C MET A 64 9.08 9.20 1.03
N LYS A 65 10.12 9.99 1.29
CA LYS A 65 10.08 11.46 1.13
C LYS A 65 9.83 11.87 -0.32
N THR A 66 10.40 11.14 -1.27
CA THR A 66 10.20 11.41 -2.70
C THR A 66 8.77 11.08 -3.11
N LEU A 67 8.23 9.92 -2.70
CA LEU A 67 6.84 9.57 -2.93
C LEU A 67 5.87 10.62 -2.36
N TYR A 68 6.11 11.09 -1.13
CA TYR A 68 5.32 12.17 -0.53
C TYR A 68 5.28 13.43 -1.42
N LYS A 69 6.43 13.86 -1.95
CA LYS A 69 6.52 15.05 -2.81
C LYS A 69 5.76 14.86 -4.12
N GLU A 70 5.87 13.67 -4.73
CA GLU A 70 5.17 13.32 -5.96
C GLU A 70 3.63 13.32 -5.74
N ILE A 71 3.15 12.67 -4.68
CA ILE A 71 1.71 12.65 -4.35
C ILE A 71 1.21 14.04 -4.04
N LYS A 72 1.97 14.83 -3.26
CA LYS A 72 1.62 16.22 -2.95
C LYS A 72 1.44 17.07 -4.20
N SER A 73 2.24 16.83 -5.25
CA SER A 73 2.12 17.57 -6.51
C SER A 73 0.94 17.12 -7.38
N LEU A 74 0.39 15.93 -7.14
CA LEU A 74 -0.74 15.39 -7.91
C LEU A 74 -2.11 15.67 -7.26
N LYS A 75 -2.15 15.76 -5.92
CA LYS A 75 -3.41 15.80 -5.16
C LYS A 75 -4.30 17.02 -5.43
N ASP A 76 -3.75 18.10 -5.98
CA ASP A 76 -4.53 19.31 -6.28
C ASP A 76 -5.30 19.17 -7.60
N ASP A 77 -4.84 18.26 -8.50
CA ASP A 77 -5.45 18.03 -9.82
C ASP A 77 -6.19 16.68 -9.90
N TYR A 78 -5.87 15.74 -9.01
CA TYR A 78 -6.37 14.36 -9.06
C TYR A 78 -6.77 13.83 -7.68
N GLU A 79 -7.80 13.00 -7.68
CA GLU A 79 -8.07 12.06 -6.60
C GLU A 79 -6.98 10.98 -6.54
N ILE A 80 -6.61 10.53 -5.34
CA ILE A 80 -5.52 9.57 -5.15
C ILE A 80 -6.05 8.24 -4.58
N LEU A 81 -5.64 7.14 -5.20
CA LEU A 81 -5.68 5.79 -4.66
C LEU A 81 -4.24 5.28 -4.59
N LEU A 82 -3.65 5.28 -3.40
CA LEU A 82 -2.32 4.75 -3.14
C LEU A 82 -2.43 3.38 -2.47
N THR A 83 -1.78 2.37 -3.03
CA THR A 83 -1.85 0.97 -2.54
C THR A 83 -0.51 0.25 -2.66
N GLY A 84 -0.42 -0.93 -2.08
CA GLY A 84 0.72 -1.86 -2.17
C GLY A 84 1.33 -2.22 -0.82
N ASP A 85 2.54 -2.80 -0.86
CA ASP A 85 3.34 -3.11 0.33
C ASP A 85 4.15 -1.87 0.75
N PHE A 86 3.78 -1.30 1.88
CA PHE A 86 4.43 -0.10 2.41
C PHE A 86 5.64 -0.43 3.29
N ASN A 87 5.82 -1.69 3.68
CA ASN A 87 6.90 -2.09 4.59
C ASN A 87 6.98 -1.18 5.84
N VAL A 88 5.82 -0.76 6.37
CA VAL A 88 5.70 0.06 7.59
C VAL A 88 4.62 -0.52 8.47
N ILE A 89 4.87 -0.57 9.77
CA ILE A 89 3.89 -0.83 10.83
C ILE A 89 3.56 0.54 11.45
N PRO A 90 2.47 1.21 11.03
CA PRO A 90 2.18 2.59 11.46
C PRO A 90 1.91 2.72 12.95
N ASP A 91 1.07 1.84 13.48
CA ASP A 91 0.65 1.81 14.86
C ASP A 91 1.03 0.47 15.53
N ASP A 92 1.22 0.46 16.83
CA ASP A 92 1.58 -0.78 17.55
C ASP A 92 0.53 -1.88 17.38
N GLU A 93 -0.73 -1.50 17.22
CA GLU A 93 -1.85 -2.40 16.98
C GLU A 93 -1.86 -3.05 15.60
N ASP A 94 -1.04 -2.57 14.66
CA ASP A 94 -0.87 -3.14 13.32
C ASP A 94 0.06 -4.36 13.32
N ALA A 95 0.55 -4.75 14.50
CA ALA A 95 1.29 -5.98 14.71
C ALA A 95 0.68 -6.80 15.86
N TYR A 96 0.64 -8.13 15.69
CA TYR A 96 0.25 -9.03 16.77
C TYR A 96 1.14 -8.87 18.01
N ASP A 97 2.46 -8.69 17.80
CA ASP A 97 3.45 -8.46 18.84
C ASP A 97 4.50 -7.44 18.34
N ILE A 98 4.26 -6.16 18.61
CA ILE A 98 5.14 -5.07 18.17
C ILE A 98 6.54 -5.15 18.75
N LYS A 99 6.73 -5.81 19.90
CA LYS A 99 8.04 -5.93 20.55
C LYS A 99 9.06 -6.66 19.67
N LYS A 100 8.60 -7.56 18.79
CA LYS A 100 9.44 -8.27 17.82
C LYS A 100 10.04 -7.36 16.75
N TYR A 101 9.43 -6.20 16.52
CA TYR A 101 9.81 -5.23 15.47
C TYR A 101 10.54 -4.01 16.02
N LYS A 102 10.95 -4.02 17.31
CA LYS A 102 11.62 -2.88 17.96
C LYS A 102 12.86 -2.40 17.20
N ASN A 103 13.64 -3.33 16.65
CA ASN A 103 14.86 -3.05 15.87
C ASN A 103 14.66 -3.30 14.37
N ASP A 104 13.43 -3.28 13.90
CA ASP A 104 13.08 -3.51 12.49
C ASP A 104 12.71 -2.19 11.82
N ALA A 105 13.14 -2.01 10.57
CA ALA A 105 12.86 -0.82 9.77
C ALA A 105 11.35 -0.55 9.59
N LEU A 106 10.51 -1.59 9.71
CA LEU A 106 9.06 -1.48 9.59
C LEU A 106 8.44 -0.63 10.70
N ALA A 107 8.98 -0.71 11.92
CA ALA A 107 8.42 -0.04 13.11
C ALA A 107 9.24 1.16 13.59
N GLN A 108 10.31 1.55 12.87
CA GLN A 108 11.12 2.68 13.28
C GLN A 108 10.33 4.00 13.28
N PRO A 109 10.58 4.89 14.24
CA PRO A 109 9.90 6.19 14.32
C PRO A 109 10.00 7.00 13.02
N GLN A 110 11.13 6.91 12.30
CA GLN A 110 11.33 7.59 11.02
C GLN A 110 10.39 7.05 9.94
N SER A 111 10.22 5.71 9.84
CA SER A 111 9.30 5.07 8.89
C SER A 111 7.85 5.48 9.17
N ARG A 112 7.44 5.43 10.44
CA ARG A 112 6.12 5.87 10.90
C ARG A 112 5.86 7.35 10.61
N LYS A 113 6.87 8.20 10.83
CA LYS A 113 6.79 9.64 10.54
C LYS A 113 6.53 9.89 9.05
N GLU A 114 7.26 9.22 8.15
CA GLU A 114 7.06 9.41 6.72
C GLU A 114 5.69 8.84 6.26
N PHE A 115 5.23 7.72 6.82
CA PHE A 115 3.88 7.22 6.58
C PHE A 115 2.80 8.23 7.02
N ASN A 116 2.93 8.79 8.22
CA ASN A 116 1.98 9.78 8.73
C ASN A 116 1.93 11.07 7.89
N LYS A 117 3.02 11.42 7.20
CA LYS A 117 2.98 12.54 6.23
C LYS A 117 2.06 12.25 5.04
N LEU A 118 1.96 10.98 4.58
CA LEU A 118 1.00 10.60 3.54
C LEU A 118 -0.44 10.76 4.04
N ILE A 119 -0.72 10.33 5.28
CA ILE A 119 -2.02 10.54 5.93
C ILE A 119 -2.34 12.04 6.01
N ASN A 120 -1.35 12.88 6.34
CA ASN A 120 -1.53 14.34 6.42
C ASN A 120 -1.74 15.03 5.06
N LEU A 121 -1.71 14.29 3.95
CA LEU A 121 -2.17 14.75 2.64
C LEU A 121 -3.68 14.49 2.42
N ASP A 122 -4.44 14.31 3.50
CA ASP A 122 -5.86 13.94 3.51
C ASP A 122 -6.14 12.53 2.94
N LEU A 123 -5.12 11.65 2.94
CA LEU A 123 -5.30 10.26 2.55
C LEU A 123 -5.83 9.42 3.73
N ILE A 124 -6.91 8.71 3.50
CA ILE A 124 -7.61 7.91 4.51
C ILE A 124 -7.13 6.46 4.44
N ASP A 125 -6.58 5.94 5.53
CA ASP A 125 -6.34 4.51 5.71
C ASP A 125 -7.66 3.77 5.93
N VAL A 126 -8.15 3.12 4.87
CA VAL A 126 -9.45 2.45 4.92
C VAL A 126 -9.47 1.19 5.77
N PHE A 127 -8.31 0.60 6.09
CA PHE A 127 -8.24 -0.53 7.00
C PHE A 127 -8.61 -0.19 8.44
N LYS A 128 -8.59 1.10 8.82
CA LYS A 128 -9.10 1.54 10.13
C LYS A 128 -10.62 1.34 10.29
N THR A 129 -11.31 0.98 9.21
CA THR A 129 -12.76 0.70 9.23
C THR A 129 -13.11 -0.77 9.51
N ILE A 130 -12.13 -1.68 9.56
CA ILE A 130 -12.33 -3.11 9.86
C ILE A 130 -11.60 -3.52 11.15
N PRO A 131 -12.04 -4.61 11.81
CA PRO A 131 -11.38 -5.12 13.01
C PRO A 131 -9.91 -5.44 12.79
N LYS A 132 -9.04 -5.07 13.72
CA LYS A 132 -7.58 -5.21 13.63
C LYS A 132 -7.11 -6.61 13.22
N LYS A 133 -7.59 -7.67 13.89
CA LYS A 133 -7.23 -9.05 13.54
C LYS A 133 -7.58 -9.43 12.10
N GLN A 134 -8.59 -8.79 11.50
CA GLN A 134 -8.96 -9.04 10.11
C GLN A 134 -8.11 -8.25 9.13
N SER A 135 -7.32 -7.28 9.60
CA SER A 135 -6.51 -6.38 8.77
C SER A 135 -5.07 -6.84 8.57
N TYR A 136 -4.59 -7.89 9.24
CA TYR A 136 -3.25 -8.39 9.01
C TYR A 136 -3.10 -8.94 7.59
N THR A 137 -2.04 -8.49 6.91
CA THR A 137 -1.78 -8.79 5.50
C THR A 137 -0.52 -9.62 5.28
N PHE A 138 0.39 -9.66 6.26
CA PHE A 138 1.65 -10.41 6.20
C PHE A 138 1.78 -11.38 7.37
N PHE A 139 2.25 -12.61 7.05
CA PHE A 139 2.46 -13.69 8.01
C PHE A 139 3.76 -14.43 7.69
N ASP A 140 4.80 -14.20 8.48
CA ASP A 140 6.13 -14.77 8.27
C ASP A 140 6.10 -16.31 8.23
N TYR A 141 6.63 -16.89 7.16
CA TYR A 141 6.75 -18.34 6.99
C TYR A 141 7.57 -19.02 8.09
N LYS A 142 8.66 -18.38 8.52
CA LYS A 142 9.61 -18.96 9.49
C LYS A 142 8.97 -19.23 10.84
N THR A 143 7.91 -18.53 11.14
CA THR A 143 7.26 -18.57 12.44
C THR A 143 5.93 -19.32 12.44
N TYR A 144 5.49 -19.83 11.28
CA TYR A 144 4.21 -20.55 11.10
C TYR A 144 3.02 -19.77 11.70
N LYS A 145 3.00 -18.45 11.47
CA LYS A 145 2.12 -17.52 12.18
C LYS A 145 0.71 -17.46 11.61
N PHE A 146 0.50 -17.89 10.36
CA PHE A 146 -0.80 -17.79 9.71
C PHE A 146 -1.89 -18.57 10.48
N GLY A 147 -1.66 -19.84 10.82
CA GLY A 147 -2.62 -20.65 11.57
C GLY A 147 -2.95 -20.13 12.97
N LYS A 148 -2.14 -19.20 13.51
CA LYS A 148 -2.35 -18.54 14.79
C LYS A 148 -2.92 -17.13 14.66
N ASP A 149 -3.10 -16.64 13.43
CA ASP A 149 -3.48 -15.25 13.14
C ASP A 149 -2.50 -14.21 13.76
N GLU A 150 -1.22 -14.57 13.86
CA GLU A 150 -0.15 -13.74 14.41
C GLU A 150 0.57 -12.97 13.29
N GLY A 151 -0.12 -12.05 12.65
CA GLY A 151 0.38 -11.29 11.51
C GLY A 151 0.72 -9.83 11.83
N ILE A 152 1.08 -9.13 10.77
CA ILE A 152 1.23 -7.66 10.75
C ILE A 152 0.49 -7.09 9.54
N ARG A 153 0.15 -5.82 9.62
CA ARG A 153 -0.44 -5.07 8.51
C ARG A 153 0.61 -4.15 7.92
N ILE A 154 1.02 -4.44 6.69
CA ILE A 154 2.01 -3.65 5.95
C ILE A 154 1.57 -3.34 4.51
N ASP A 155 0.44 -3.92 4.07
CA ASP A 155 -0.21 -3.59 2.82
C ASP A 155 -1.42 -2.68 3.06
N PHE A 156 -1.60 -1.67 2.22
CA PHE A 156 -2.57 -0.61 2.46
C PHE A 156 -3.35 -0.20 1.22
N PHE A 157 -4.54 0.36 1.46
CA PHE A 157 -5.22 1.31 0.60
C PHE A 157 -5.33 2.64 1.34
N LEU A 158 -4.66 3.67 0.82
CA LEU A 158 -4.80 5.06 1.26
C LEU A 158 -5.57 5.81 0.17
N LEU A 159 -6.73 6.33 0.52
CA LEU A 159 -7.66 6.93 -0.43
C LEU A 159 -7.90 8.41 -0.10
N SER A 160 -8.01 9.24 -1.12
CA SER A 160 -8.59 10.57 -0.95
C SER A 160 -10.07 10.47 -0.51
N PRO A 161 -10.63 11.48 0.17
CA PRO A 161 -11.97 11.42 0.76
C PRO A 161 -13.06 11.07 -0.25
N PHE A 162 -12.99 11.62 -1.47
CA PHE A 162 -13.96 11.33 -2.51
C PHE A 162 -13.93 9.84 -2.91
N ILE A 163 -12.75 9.27 -3.19
CA ILE A 163 -12.62 7.85 -3.54
C ILE A 163 -13.05 6.96 -2.38
N LYS A 164 -12.70 7.32 -1.14
CA LYS A 164 -13.18 6.61 0.06
C LYS A 164 -14.70 6.58 0.13
N SER A 165 -15.39 7.67 -0.24
CA SER A 165 -16.86 7.72 -0.24
C SER A 165 -17.51 6.77 -1.26
N LYS A 166 -16.76 6.34 -2.28
CA LYS A 166 -17.18 5.38 -3.30
C LYS A 166 -16.88 3.93 -2.95
N MET A 167 -16.25 3.68 -1.81
CA MET A 167 -15.89 2.34 -1.36
C MET A 167 -17.13 1.53 -0.98
N LEU A 168 -17.33 0.40 -1.65
CA LEU A 168 -18.39 -0.57 -1.36
C LEU A 168 -17.90 -1.68 -0.44
N LYS A 169 -16.66 -2.12 -0.63
CA LYS A 169 -16.13 -3.28 0.06
C LYS A 169 -14.61 -3.21 0.21
N LEU A 170 -14.11 -3.71 1.34
CA LEU A 170 -12.70 -3.93 1.62
C LEU A 170 -12.52 -5.35 2.15
N LYS A 171 -11.52 -6.08 1.65
CA LYS A 171 -11.18 -7.43 2.11
C LYS A 171 -9.68 -7.66 2.12
N VAL A 172 -9.22 -8.45 3.11
CA VAL A 172 -7.97 -9.19 3.07
C VAL A 172 -8.33 -10.63 2.69
N LEU A 173 -7.80 -11.11 1.57
CA LEU A 173 -8.14 -12.42 1.00
C LEU A 173 -7.24 -13.50 1.63
N LYS A 174 -7.53 -13.84 2.90
CA LYS A 174 -6.72 -14.79 3.69
C LYS A 174 -6.74 -16.20 3.11
N GLU A 175 -7.80 -16.57 2.38
CA GLU A 175 -7.95 -17.85 1.70
C GLU A 175 -6.82 -18.17 0.70
N TYR A 176 -6.13 -17.16 0.19
CA TYR A 176 -4.97 -17.35 -0.68
C TYR A 176 -3.75 -17.92 0.07
N ARG A 177 -3.77 -17.88 1.40
CA ARG A 177 -2.72 -18.50 2.23
C ARG A 177 -2.88 -20.03 2.36
N ASP A 178 -4.04 -20.57 1.98
CA ASP A 178 -4.31 -22.01 1.98
C ASP A 178 -3.90 -22.71 0.67
N LEU A 179 -3.39 -21.93 -0.31
CA LEU A 179 -2.92 -22.48 -1.59
C LEU A 179 -1.59 -23.23 -1.44
N GLU A 180 -1.28 -24.06 -2.40
CA GLU A 180 0.05 -24.70 -2.48
C GLU A 180 1.13 -23.64 -2.71
N ARG A 181 2.14 -23.56 -1.81
CA ARG A 181 3.22 -22.56 -1.84
C ARG A 181 2.70 -21.09 -1.88
N PRO A 182 1.87 -20.69 -0.91
CA PRO A 182 1.29 -19.37 -0.91
C PRO A 182 2.34 -18.29 -0.68
N SER A 183 2.03 -17.03 -1.02
CA SER A 183 2.81 -15.87 -0.58
C SER A 183 2.74 -15.70 0.95
N ASP A 184 3.72 -15.05 1.58
CA ASP A 184 3.63 -14.59 2.97
C ASP A 184 2.72 -13.37 3.13
N HIS A 185 2.34 -12.71 2.02
CA HIS A 185 1.29 -11.70 1.97
C HIS A 185 -0.06 -12.29 1.59
N CYS A 186 -1.13 -11.75 2.18
CA CYS A 186 -2.50 -11.93 1.73
C CYS A 186 -2.85 -10.81 0.73
N PRO A 187 -3.45 -11.13 -0.43
CA PRO A 187 -3.94 -10.08 -1.32
C PRO A 187 -4.97 -9.20 -0.62
N ILE A 188 -4.94 -7.91 -0.92
CA ILE A 188 -5.95 -6.95 -0.48
C ILE A 188 -6.83 -6.56 -1.66
N MET A 189 -8.12 -6.38 -1.42
CA MET A 189 -9.11 -6.05 -2.44
C MET A 189 -10.02 -4.93 -1.97
N ILE A 190 -10.29 -4.01 -2.88
CA ILE A 190 -11.28 -2.94 -2.69
C ILE A 190 -12.25 -2.90 -3.88
N ASP A 191 -13.54 -2.75 -3.60
CA ASP A 191 -14.57 -2.51 -4.61
C ASP A 191 -15.00 -1.05 -4.51
N LEU A 192 -15.00 -0.35 -5.63
CA LEU A 192 -15.39 1.06 -5.75
C LEU A 192 -16.55 1.21 -6.73
N ASN A 193 -17.47 2.10 -6.42
CA ASN A 193 -18.56 2.52 -7.32
C ASN A 193 -18.21 3.91 -7.90
N ILE A 194 -17.39 3.93 -8.96
CA ILE A 194 -16.87 5.14 -9.62
C ILE A 194 -17.20 5.13 -11.11
#